data_c50f0ea7017c405f0931141bed565e30
#
_entry.id   c50f0ea7017c405f0931141bed565e30
#
_cell.length_a   1.000
_cell.length_b   1.000
_cell.length_c   1.000
_cell.angle_alpha   90.00
_cell.angle_beta   90.00
_cell.angle_gamma   90.00
#
_symmetry.space_group_name_H-M   'P 1'
#
loop_
_entity.id
_entity.type
_entity.pdbx_description
1 polymer ?
#
loop_
_entity_poly.entity_id
_entity_poly.type
_entity_poly.pdbx_seq_one_letter_code
_entity_poly.pdbx_strand_id
1 'polypeptide(L)'
;DIREAKSIIRSHSDRDIPAIAKLERRNAVDRLDAILKEVDIVMVARGDLGIECPLPELPAMQKRIIRACNRAAKPVIVATQMLLSMVSSPSPTRAETTDGANAVLDGADCVMLSEETAMGNYPVETVQFMSEIASKAEELMAETRRIAEPENDGTAEFLAYAACLLAQKA
;
A
#
# COMPACT_ATOMS: atom_id res chain seq x y z
N ASP A 1 10.32 20.16 2.81
CA ASP A 1 10.11 18.95 3.63
C ASP A 1 10.71 17.70 2.97
N ILE A 2 10.05 17.04 1.95
CA ILE A 2 10.60 15.83 1.32
C ILE A 2 11.90 16.12 0.59
N ARG A 3 11.95 17.18 -0.20
CA ARG A 3 13.17 17.61 -0.91
C ARG A 3 14.30 17.93 0.06
N GLU A 4 13.99 18.60 1.14
CA GLU A 4 14.94 18.93 2.20
C GLU A 4 15.45 17.68 2.91
N ALA A 5 14.57 16.74 3.28
CA ALA A 5 14.97 15.46 3.84
C ALA A 5 15.89 14.68 2.89
N LYS A 6 15.55 14.59 1.61
CA LYS A 6 16.42 13.96 0.59
C LYS A 6 17.76 14.68 0.43
N SER A 7 17.79 16.01 0.52
CA SER A 7 19.03 16.78 0.48
C SER A 7 19.93 16.45 1.69
N ILE A 8 19.34 16.36 2.88
CA ILE A 8 20.08 15.98 4.10
C ILE A 8 20.61 14.55 3.98
N ILE A 9 19.80 13.59 3.53
CA ILE A 9 20.23 12.20 3.31
C ILE A 9 21.45 12.16 2.39
N ARG A 10 21.38 12.84 1.25
CA ARG A 10 22.48 12.88 0.26
C ARG A 10 23.75 13.56 0.79
N SER A 11 23.62 14.50 1.72
CA SER A 11 24.80 15.16 2.32
C SER A 11 25.49 14.31 3.38
N HIS A 12 24.86 13.24 3.87
CA HIS A 12 25.37 12.38 4.94
C HIS A 12 25.59 10.92 4.52
N SER A 13 25.21 10.54 3.31
CA SER A 13 25.34 9.17 2.84
C SER A 13 25.55 9.12 1.32
N ASP A 14 26.53 8.33 0.89
CA ASP A 14 26.75 7.99 -0.53
C ASP A 14 25.77 6.89 -1.02
N ARG A 15 24.94 6.34 -0.13
CA ARG A 15 23.93 5.34 -0.49
C ARG A 15 22.68 6.03 -0.97
N ASP A 16 22.04 5.43 -1.96
CA ASP A 16 20.69 5.83 -2.36
C ASP A 16 19.69 5.25 -1.34
N ILE A 17 19.28 6.12 -0.40
CA ILE A 17 18.33 5.77 0.65
C ILE A 17 16.95 6.29 0.24
N PRO A 18 15.99 5.40 -0.03
CA PRO A 18 14.66 5.81 -0.46
C PRO A 18 13.89 6.53 0.66
N ALA A 19 13.17 7.58 0.29
CA ALA A 19 12.33 8.33 1.20
C ALA A 19 10.87 7.85 1.12
N ILE A 20 10.31 7.46 2.27
CA ILE A 20 8.91 7.07 2.40
C ILE A 20 8.09 8.27 2.86
N ALA A 21 7.09 8.67 2.09
CA ALA A 21 6.12 9.66 2.55
C ALA A 21 4.97 8.98 3.29
N LYS A 22 4.84 9.28 4.56
CA LYS A 22 3.74 8.82 5.40
C LYS A 22 2.56 9.80 5.26
N LEU A 23 1.46 9.33 4.66
CA LEU A 23 0.26 10.13 4.43
C LEU A 23 -0.67 10.00 5.63
N GLU A 24 -0.73 11.06 6.43
CA GLU A 24 -1.46 11.12 7.71
C GLU A 24 -2.56 12.17 7.71
N ARG A 25 -2.58 13.05 6.71
CA ARG A 25 -3.46 14.22 6.69
C ARG A 25 -4.22 14.31 5.37
N ARG A 26 -5.46 14.79 5.44
CA ARG A 26 -6.29 15.06 4.25
C ARG A 26 -5.57 15.95 3.23
N ASN A 27 -4.91 16.99 3.70
CA ASN A 27 -4.14 17.90 2.86
C ASN A 27 -3.03 17.18 2.04
N ALA A 28 -2.41 16.13 2.58
CA ALA A 28 -1.45 15.33 1.82
C ALA A 28 -2.14 14.51 0.72
N VAL A 29 -3.32 13.97 0.98
CA VAL A 29 -4.12 13.25 -0.03
C VAL A 29 -4.58 14.17 -1.15
N ASP A 30 -4.95 15.42 -0.83
CA ASP A 30 -5.36 16.41 -1.82
C ASP A 30 -4.20 16.87 -2.73
N ARG A 31 -2.95 16.77 -2.23
CA ARG A 31 -1.72 17.09 -2.96
C ARG A 31 -0.93 15.87 -3.42
N LEU A 32 -1.58 14.73 -3.53
CA LEU A 32 -0.95 13.44 -3.78
C LEU A 32 -0.05 13.45 -5.03
N ASP A 33 -0.50 14.01 -6.14
CA ASP A 33 0.27 14.06 -7.40
C ASP A 33 1.58 14.83 -7.26
N ALA A 34 1.58 15.90 -6.45
CA ALA A 34 2.79 16.66 -6.18
C ALA A 34 3.77 15.88 -5.26
N ILE A 35 3.23 15.14 -4.30
CA ILE A 35 4.00 14.30 -3.40
C ILE A 35 4.64 13.14 -4.17
N LEU A 36 3.90 12.47 -5.04
CA LEU A 36 4.37 11.32 -5.83
C LEU A 36 5.58 11.66 -6.72
N LYS A 37 5.72 12.92 -7.15
CA LYS A 37 6.89 13.38 -7.92
C LYS A 37 8.18 13.43 -7.10
N GLU A 38 8.06 13.53 -5.78
CA GLU A 38 9.20 13.78 -4.89
C GLU A 38 9.60 12.57 -4.04
N VAL A 39 8.69 11.60 -3.85
CA VAL A 39 8.93 10.44 -2.98
C VAL A 39 9.36 9.21 -3.76
N ASP A 40 9.93 8.26 -3.06
CA ASP A 40 10.28 6.96 -3.62
C ASP A 40 9.19 5.94 -3.28
N ILE A 41 8.62 6.01 -2.08
CA ILE A 41 7.62 5.10 -1.54
C ILE A 41 6.55 5.92 -0.80
N VAL A 42 5.33 5.43 -0.78
CA VAL A 42 4.22 6.02 -0.01
C VAL A 42 3.75 5.06 1.06
N MET A 43 3.37 5.59 2.23
CA MET A 43 2.70 4.84 3.28
C MET A 43 1.35 5.47 3.60
N VAL A 44 0.29 4.68 3.54
CA VAL A 44 -1.06 5.06 3.98
C VAL A 44 -1.16 4.78 5.47
N ALA A 45 -1.04 5.82 6.30
CA ALA A 45 -1.14 5.72 7.75
C ALA A 45 -2.59 5.88 8.19
N ARG A 46 -3.36 4.77 8.18
CA ARG A 46 -4.82 4.80 8.37
C ARG A 46 -5.26 5.29 9.73
N GLY A 47 -4.47 5.02 10.77
CA GLY A 47 -4.77 5.50 12.13
C GLY A 47 -4.86 7.01 12.20
N ASP A 48 -3.79 7.69 11.79
CA ASP A 48 -3.71 9.17 11.82
C ASP A 48 -4.67 9.80 10.79
N LEU A 49 -4.76 9.21 9.59
CA LEU A 49 -5.67 9.68 8.55
C LEU A 49 -7.15 9.57 8.97
N GLY A 50 -7.49 8.53 9.76
CA GLY A 50 -8.83 8.34 10.31
C GLY A 50 -9.19 9.30 11.44
N ILE A 51 -8.21 9.99 12.03
CA ILE A 51 -8.44 11.10 12.98
C ILE A 51 -8.73 12.40 12.21
N GLU A 52 -8.04 12.61 11.11
CA GLU A 52 -8.12 13.83 10.28
C GLU A 52 -9.34 13.84 9.34
N CYS A 53 -9.90 12.67 9.03
CA CYS A 53 -10.96 12.50 8.03
C CYS A 53 -12.14 11.69 8.59
N PRO A 54 -13.37 11.92 8.10
CA PRO A 54 -14.49 11.06 8.44
C PRO A 54 -14.19 9.58 8.13
N LEU A 55 -14.36 8.69 9.11
CA LEU A 55 -14.06 7.26 8.96
C LEU A 55 -14.69 6.61 7.71
N PRO A 56 -15.95 6.94 7.31
CA PRO A 56 -16.52 6.38 6.08
C PRO A 56 -15.78 6.73 4.78
N GLU A 57 -14.97 7.81 4.78
CA GLU A 57 -14.18 8.22 3.61
C GLU A 57 -12.85 7.46 3.50
N LEU A 58 -12.36 6.90 4.61
CA LEU A 58 -11.04 6.28 4.70
C LEU A 58 -10.81 5.15 3.66
N PRO A 59 -11.76 4.21 3.44
CA PRO A 59 -11.58 3.16 2.44
C PRO A 59 -11.44 3.72 1.02
N ALA A 60 -12.22 4.76 0.68
CA ALA A 60 -12.12 5.40 -0.63
C ALA A 60 -10.80 6.15 -0.81
N MET A 61 -10.31 6.80 0.25
CA MET A 61 -9.00 7.46 0.25
C MET A 61 -7.87 6.45 0.07
N GLN A 62 -7.88 5.32 0.79
CA GLN A 62 -6.90 4.25 0.63
C GLN A 62 -6.84 3.79 -0.83
N LYS A 63 -7.98 3.44 -1.42
CA LYS A 63 -8.06 3.01 -2.83
C LYS A 63 -7.55 4.08 -3.79
N ARG A 64 -7.88 5.36 -3.57
CA ARG A 64 -7.38 6.47 -4.38
C ARG A 64 -5.86 6.58 -4.30
N ILE A 65 -5.28 6.50 -3.10
CA ILE A 65 -3.83 6.59 -2.89
C ILE A 65 -3.14 5.42 -3.59
N ILE A 66 -3.57 4.18 -3.35
CA ILE A 66 -2.99 2.97 -3.95
C ILE A 66 -2.99 3.07 -5.48
N ARG A 67 -4.14 3.40 -6.08
CA ARG A 67 -4.25 3.57 -7.53
C ARG A 67 -3.31 4.64 -8.09
N ALA A 68 -3.18 5.78 -7.40
CA ALA A 68 -2.29 6.84 -7.83
C ALA A 68 -0.81 6.43 -7.72
N CYS A 69 -0.42 5.69 -6.68
CA CYS A 69 0.91 5.12 -6.53
C CYS A 69 1.23 4.13 -7.65
N ASN A 70 0.31 3.20 -7.93
CA ASN A 70 0.48 2.19 -8.97
C ASN A 70 0.64 2.83 -10.36
N ARG A 71 -0.17 3.86 -10.69
CA ARG A 71 -0.02 4.63 -11.95
C ARG A 71 1.31 5.36 -12.03
N ALA A 72 1.82 5.83 -10.90
CA ALA A 72 3.12 6.51 -10.83
C ALA A 72 4.31 5.56 -10.71
N ALA A 73 4.08 4.24 -10.74
CA ALA A 73 5.08 3.19 -10.48
C ALA A 73 5.84 3.43 -9.16
N LYS A 74 5.12 3.81 -8.10
CA LYS A 74 5.66 4.03 -6.75
C LYS A 74 5.11 2.97 -5.82
N PRO A 75 5.98 2.23 -5.08
CA PRO A 75 5.53 1.28 -4.08
C PRO A 75 4.65 1.95 -3.03
N VAL A 76 3.63 1.23 -2.57
CA VAL A 76 2.70 1.70 -1.55
C VAL A 76 2.53 0.70 -0.42
N ILE A 77 2.66 1.19 0.81
CA ILE A 77 2.51 0.44 2.05
C ILE A 77 1.17 0.82 2.68
N VAL A 78 0.34 -0.15 3.04
CA VAL A 78 -0.84 0.08 3.88
C VAL A 78 -0.50 -0.29 5.32
N ALA A 79 -0.70 0.66 6.24
CA ALA A 79 -0.23 0.56 7.61
C ALA A 79 -1.33 0.89 8.62
N THR A 80 -1.09 0.43 9.84
CA THR A 80 -1.86 0.62 11.07
C THR A 80 -3.19 -0.14 11.12
N GLN A 81 -3.45 -0.73 12.28
CA GLN A 81 -4.69 -1.45 12.60
C GLN A 81 -5.03 -2.55 11.58
N MET A 82 -4.02 -3.29 11.12
CA MET A 82 -4.22 -4.37 10.14
C MET A 82 -4.84 -5.61 10.80
N LEU A 83 -4.27 -6.06 11.92
CA LEU A 83 -4.71 -7.18 12.75
C LEU A 83 -4.69 -6.79 14.24
N LEU A 84 -5.20 -5.61 14.58
CA LEU A 84 -5.06 -5.00 15.90
C LEU A 84 -5.56 -5.89 17.04
N SER A 85 -6.61 -6.68 16.81
CA SER A 85 -7.13 -7.62 17.83
C SER A 85 -6.07 -8.63 18.26
N MET A 86 -5.09 -8.94 17.41
CA MET A 86 -4.01 -9.88 17.73
C MET A 86 -2.96 -9.34 18.68
N VAL A 87 -3.05 -8.09 19.09
CA VAL A 87 -2.28 -7.61 20.28
C VAL A 87 -2.61 -8.46 21.50
N SER A 88 -3.86 -8.88 21.67
CA SER A 88 -4.31 -9.66 22.83
C SER A 88 -5.00 -10.99 22.49
N SER A 89 -5.35 -11.22 21.22
CA SER A 89 -6.02 -12.43 20.73
C SER A 89 -5.09 -13.28 19.89
N PRO A 90 -5.12 -14.62 19.97
CA PRO A 90 -4.30 -15.50 19.14
C PRO A 90 -4.78 -15.58 17.68
N SER A 91 -5.92 -14.98 17.34
CA SER A 91 -6.48 -14.95 15.99
C SER A 91 -7.14 -13.60 15.70
N PRO A 92 -7.11 -13.13 14.44
CA PRO A 92 -7.74 -11.89 14.05
C PRO A 92 -9.25 -12.00 13.97
N THR A 93 -9.92 -10.86 13.92
CA THR A 93 -11.34 -10.80 13.59
C THR A 93 -11.56 -11.03 12.09
N ARG A 94 -12.77 -11.42 11.71
CA ARG A 94 -13.16 -11.55 10.29
C ARG A 94 -13.06 -10.22 9.55
N ALA A 95 -13.37 -9.12 10.22
CA ALA A 95 -13.28 -7.77 9.65
C ALA A 95 -11.83 -7.42 9.30
N GLU A 96 -10.88 -7.68 10.20
CA GLU A 96 -9.45 -7.45 9.98
C GLU A 96 -8.90 -8.34 8.87
N THR A 97 -9.29 -9.63 8.84
CA THR A 97 -8.92 -10.55 7.76
C THR A 97 -9.39 -10.03 6.40
N THR A 98 -10.63 -9.53 6.33
CA THR A 98 -11.18 -8.94 5.11
C THR A 98 -10.49 -7.64 4.74
N ASP A 99 -10.15 -6.81 5.72
CA ASP A 99 -9.45 -5.55 5.51
C ASP A 99 -8.03 -5.76 4.99
N GLY A 100 -7.29 -6.71 5.58
CA GLY A 100 -5.97 -7.11 5.09
C GLY A 100 -5.99 -7.62 3.65
N ALA A 101 -6.93 -8.52 3.34
CA ALA A 101 -7.13 -9.01 1.99
C ALA A 101 -7.49 -7.88 1.01
N ASN A 102 -8.37 -6.94 1.40
CA ASN A 102 -8.73 -5.81 0.56
C ASN A 102 -7.55 -4.88 0.26
N ALA A 103 -6.65 -4.65 1.21
CA ALA A 103 -5.45 -3.84 0.96
C ALA A 103 -4.59 -4.45 -0.15
N VAL A 104 -4.40 -5.77 -0.14
CA VAL A 104 -3.67 -6.51 -1.19
C VAL A 104 -4.43 -6.45 -2.52
N LEU A 105 -5.74 -6.74 -2.51
CA LEU A 105 -6.60 -6.71 -3.71
C LEU A 105 -6.71 -5.31 -4.33
N ASP A 106 -6.57 -4.26 -3.53
CA ASP A 106 -6.50 -2.88 -4.02
C ASP A 106 -5.18 -2.58 -4.76
N GLY A 107 -4.16 -3.45 -4.61
CA GLY A 107 -2.86 -3.33 -5.25
C GLY A 107 -1.79 -2.70 -4.37
N ALA A 108 -1.88 -2.83 -3.04
CA ALA A 108 -0.79 -2.47 -2.15
C ALA A 108 0.41 -3.42 -2.35
N ASP A 109 1.61 -2.86 -2.38
CA ASP A 109 2.86 -3.64 -2.50
C ASP A 109 3.30 -4.23 -1.16
N CYS A 110 2.86 -3.63 -0.06
CA CYS A 110 3.20 -4.06 1.30
C CYS A 110 2.07 -3.74 2.27
N VAL A 111 1.89 -4.59 3.26
CA VAL A 111 1.08 -4.35 4.45
C VAL A 111 1.98 -4.34 5.68
N MET A 112 1.78 -3.41 6.59
CA MET A 112 2.64 -3.23 7.76
C MET A 112 1.88 -3.47 9.06
N LEU A 113 2.40 -4.37 9.86
CA LEU A 113 2.01 -4.57 11.26
C LEU A 113 2.77 -3.58 12.15
N SER A 114 2.14 -3.09 13.20
CA SER A 114 2.69 -2.08 14.12
C SER A 114 2.70 -2.62 15.56
N GLU A 115 1.72 -2.20 16.37
CA GLU A 115 1.57 -2.64 17.76
C GLU A 115 1.38 -4.15 17.88
N GLU A 116 0.79 -4.77 16.90
CA GLU A 116 0.53 -6.21 16.83
C GLU A 116 1.81 -7.03 17.02
N THR A 117 2.92 -6.53 16.46
CA THR A 117 4.23 -7.18 16.55
C THR A 117 5.18 -6.53 17.57
N ALA A 118 4.98 -5.23 17.86
CA ALA A 118 5.87 -4.49 18.78
C ALA A 118 5.52 -4.71 20.25
N MET A 119 4.24 -4.86 20.58
CA MET A 119 3.73 -4.96 21.94
C MET A 119 2.75 -6.13 22.13
N GLY A 120 2.33 -6.78 21.05
CA GLY A 120 1.35 -7.87 21.09
C GLY A 120 1.88 -9.14 21.76
N ASN A 121 0.94 -9.93 22.26
CA ASN A 121 1.25 -11.23 22.88
C ASN A 121 1.51 -12.34 21.85
N TYR A 122 1.14 -12.12 20.57
CA TYR A 122 1.18 -13.12 19.51
C TYR A 122 1.91 -12.59 18.25
N PRO A 123 3.15 -12.06 18.36
CA PRO A 123 3.81 -11.38 17.24
C PRO A 123 4.12 -12.31 16.06
N VAL A 124 4.50 -13.55 16.34
CA VAL A 124 4.84 -14.54 15.30
C VAL A 124 3.59 -14.98 14.56
N GLU A 125 2.54 -15.32 15.29
CA GLU A 125 1.24 -15.74 14.76
C GLU A 125 0.62 -14.61 13.92
N THR A 126 0.77 -13.37 14.35
CA THR A 126 0.27 -12.21 13.63
C THR A 126 0.93 -12.08 12.25
N VAL A 127 2.25 -12.25 12.17
CA VAL A 127 2.96 -12.23 10.88
C VAL A 127 2.54 -13.42 10.00
N GLN A 128 2.36 -14.60 10.60
CA GLN A 128 1.89 -15.79 9.87
C GLN A 128 0.50 -15.57 9.29
N PHE A 129 -0.48 -15.10 10.10
CA PHE A 129 -1.83 -14.79 9.62
C PHE A 129 -1.82 -13.74 8.50
N MET A 130 -1.05 -12.67 8.66
CA MET A 130 -0.96 -11.65 7.62
C MET A 130 -0.37 -12.21 6.32
N SER A 131 0.66 -13.06 6.42
CA SER A 131 1.25 -13.74 5.26
C SER A 131 0.25 -14.65 4.56
N GLU A 132 -0.54 -15.42 5.31
CA GLU A 132 -1.59 -16.28 4.76
C GLU A 132 -2.70 -15.47 4.09
N ILE A 133 -3.15 -14.37 4.71
CA ILE A 133 -4.14 -13.46 4.14
C ILE A 133 -3.64 -12.88 2.81
N ALA A 134 -2.39 -12.40 2.80
CA ALA A 134 -1.78 -11.83 1.60
C ALA A 134 -1.69 -12.87 0.48
N SER A 135 -1.18 -14.07 0.77
CA SER A 135 -1.06 -15.15 -0.21
C SER A 135 -2.40 -15.54 -0.81
N LYS A 136 -3.46 -15.64 0.02
CA LYS A 136 -4.81 -15.96 -0.48
C LYS A 136 -5.42 -14.82 -1.31
N ALA A 137 -5.16 -13.60 -0.96
CA ALA A 137 -5.56 -12.45 -1.77
C ALA A 137 -4.84 -12.41 -3.12
N GLU A 138 -3.54 -12.73 -3.15
CA GLU A 138 -2.75 -12.80 -4.39
C GLU A 138 -3.21 -13.94 -5.30
N GLU A 139 -3.54 -15.13 -4.75
CA GLU A 139 -4.16 -16.22 -5.52
C GLU A 139 -5.44 -15.72 -6.22
N LEU A 140 -6.34 -15.05 -5.49
CA LEU A 140 -7.57 -14.49 -6.05
C LEU A 140 -7.28 -13.39 -7.09
N MET A 141 -6.27 -12.55 -6.87
CA MET A 141 -5.84 -11.56 -7.86
C MET A 141 -5.39 -12.22 -9.16
N ALA A 142 -4.62 -13.30 -9.09
CA ALA A 142 -4.15 -14.01 -10.27
C ALA A 142 -5.31 -14.58 -11.10
N GLU A 143 -6.38 -15.07 -10.44
CA GLU A 143 -7.59 -15.59 -11.10
C GLU A 143 -8.47 -14.48 -11.71
N THR A 144 -8.52 -13.32 -11.07
CA THR A 144 -9.49 -12.26 -11.41
C THR A 144 -8.88 -11.07 -12.14
N ARG A 145 -7.54 -11.02 -12.24
CA ARG A 145 -6.82 -9.87 -12.78
C ARG A 145 -7.18 -9.64 -14.24
N ARG A 146 -8.01 -8.65 -14.49
CA ARG A 146 -8.19 -8.08 -15.83
C ARG A 146 -7.06 -7.09 -16.04
N ILE A 147 -6.29 -7.30 -17.10
CA ILE A 147 -5.29 -6.33 -17.55
C ILE A 147 -6.05 -5.11 -18.02
N ALA A 148 -5.84 -3.97 -17.37
CA ALA A 148 -6.49 -2.72 -17.75
C ALA A 148 -5.98 -2.28 -19.13
N GLU A 149 -6.90 -1.83 -19.98
CA GLU A 149 -6.52 -1.19 -21.25
C GLU A 149 -5.71 0.09 -20.98
N PRO A 150 -4.73 0.40 -21.84
CA PRO A 150 -3.96 1.62 -21.71
C PRO A 150 -4.87 2.86 -21.71
N GLU A 151 -4.66 3.78 -20.77
CA GLU A 151 -5.39 5.06 -20.71
C GLU A 151 -4.86 6.08 -21.74
N ASN A 152 -3.65 5.86 -22.26
CA ASN A 152 -2.98 6.74 -23.24
C ASN A 152 -2.65 5.98 -24.54
N ASP A 153 -2.61 6.70 -25.65
CA ASP A 153 -2.30 6.14 -26.99
C ASP A 153 -0.78 5.89 -27.20
N GLY A 154 -0.02 5.67 -26.12
CA GLY A 154 1.41 5.41 -26.16
C GLY A 154 1.74 4.00 -26.69
N THR A 155 2.55 3.91 -27.74
CA THR A 155 2.98 2.62 -28.33
C THR A 155 3.57 1.66 -27.30
N ALA A 156 4.36 2.17 -26.34
CA ALA A 156 4.98 1.38 -25.28
C ALA A 156 3.92 0.77 -24.35
N GLU A 157 2.88 1.51 -23.99
CA GLU A 157 1.79 1.06 -23.13
C GLU A 157 0.95 -0.02 -23.83
N PHE A 158 0.65 0.15 -25.10
CA PHE A 158 -0.05 -0.87 -25.88
C PHE A 158 0.77 -2.15 -26.07
N LEU A 159 2.09 -2.04 -26.29
CA LEU A 159 2.98 -3.20 -26.36
C LEU A 159 3.05 -3.94 -25.03
N ALA A 160 3.15 -3.23 -23.91
CA ALA A 160 3.12 -3.82 -22.57
C ALA A 160 1.78 -4.52 -22.31
N TYR A 161 0.66 -3.89 -22.66
CA TYR A 161 -0.67 -4.47 -22.55
C TYR A 161 -0.80 -5.76 -23.37
N ALA A 162 -0.39 -5.72 -24.64
CA ALA A 162 -0.41 -6.89 -25.51
C ALA A 162 0.48 -8.03 -24.98
N ALA A 163 1.67 -7.71 -24.47
CA ALA A 163 2.57 -8.69 -23.86
C ALA A 163 1.94 -9.36 -22.64
N CYS A 164 1.30 -8.57 -21.77
CA CYS A 164 0.58 -9.10 -20.61
C CYS A 164 -0.60 -10.00 -21.00
N LEU A 165 -1.38 -9.62 -22.03
CA LEU A 165 -2.47 -10.45 -22.55
C LEU A 165 -1.98 -11.79 -23.11
N LEU A 166 -0.85 -11.77 -23.81
CA LEU A 166 -0.24 -13.00 -24.33
C LEU A 166 0.26 -13.91 -23.20
N ALA A 167 0.91 -13.33 -22.18
CA ALA A 167 1.41 -14.08 -21.03
C ALA A 167 0.30 -14.76 -20.20
N GLN A 168 -0.91 -14.21 -20.20
CA GLN A 168 -2.05 -14.86 -19.52
C GLN A 168 -2.61 -16.09 -20.28
N LYS A 169 -2.26 -16.24 -21.56
CA LYS A 169 -2.75 -17.36 -22.39
C LYS A 169 -1.71 -18.46 -22.62
N ALA A 170 -0.47 -18.20 -22.19
CA ALA A 170 0.63 -19.15 -22.30
C ALA A 170 0.71 -20.04 -21.06
#